data_ccc844c91c6c0daa85d9ef8d639e385a
#
_entry.id   ccc844c91c6c0daa85d9ef8d639e385a
#
_cell.length_a   1.000
_cell.length_b   1.000
_cell.length_c   1.000
_cell.angle_alpha   90.00
_cell.angle_beta   90.00
_cell.angle_gamma   90.00
#
_symmetry.space_group_name_H-M   'P 1'
#
loop_
_entity.id
_entity.type
_entity.pdbx_description
1 polymer ?
#
loop_
_entity_poly.entity_id
_entity_poly.type
_entity_poly.pdbx_seq_one_letter_code
_entity_poly.pdbx_strand_id
1 'polypeptide(L)'
;MMEKIQRFGSAMLAPVLIFAFAGLAVGIAIICKNEQLLGSIAAEGTGWYNFWSVWESGAWTVFNQMELLFVLGLPIALAKTAQARAVLEAGMVYLTFSYFVGAILSIWGSNFGVNFDVDLSEGAAGTGLKMIAGIKTLDTGIFGAIIISAIVVWLHNRYFGTKLPDFLGIFQGTQFVYALGFFLMMPVALLFCLVWPPIQTGIESMQGFFIGSGVFGVWLYTFLERILIPTGLHHFIYTPFVFGPAVVPDGITKYWVANLDTFAASQTPVKELFPGGGFALHGNSKVFGPIGIAAAFYTTARKEKRKETLALLIPVCLTAILIGITEPLEFTFLFLAPPLFAVHAVLAATMAATMYGFGVVGNMGGGLIDFLFQNWIPMWPNHSGMVLTQIAIGLCFTLIYFVVFRFLILKFNFNTPGREVEGEETKLYTKAEYKEAKKAGTLNKDGSVAAAPAAATATYNDPYSQRATEFLAHLGGAENITSVNNCATRLRVSVADPSLVGTEADFKSSGALGLVNKGKALQVIVGMDVPQVRDKFEDLVNEGK
;
A
#
# COMPACT_ATOMS: atom_id res chain seq x y z
N MET A 1 -10.42 6.35 17.09
CA MET A 1 -10.79 6.35 15.64
C MET A 1 -9.57 6.30 14.76
N MET A 2 -8.60 7.22 14.88
CA MET A 2 -7.37 7.28 14.08
C MET A 2 -6.55 5.98 14.11
N GLU A 3 -6.44 5.30 15.26
CA GLU A 3 -5.72 4.03 15.39
C GLU A 3 -6.34 2.91 14.51
N LYS A 4 -7.68 2.81 14.49
CA LYS A 4 -8.38 1.83 13.63
C LYS A 4 -8.14 2.08 12.15
N ILE A 5 -8.14 3.36 11.74
CA ILE A 5 -7.85 3.77 10.36
C ILE A 5 -6.40 3.41 9.97
N GLN A 6 -5.45 3.65 10.87
CA GLN A 6 -4.05 3.31 10.63
C GLN A 6 -3.81 1.79 10.57
N ARG A 7 -4.52 1.00 11.38
CA ARG A 7 -4.47 -0.47 11.31
C ARG A 7 -5.05 -0.97 9.99
N PHE A 8 -6.15 -0.37 9.53
CA PHE A 8 -6.73 -0.69 8.22
C PHE A 8 -5.75 -0.37 7.08
N GLY A 9 -5.16 0.83 7.06
CA GLY A 9 -4.14 1.18 6.06
C GLY A 9 -2.94 0.22 6.06
N SER A 10 -2.48 -0.21 7.25
CA SER A 10 -1.41 -1.22 7.34
C SER A 10 -1.84 -2.60 6.82
N ALA A 11 -3.11 -2.96 6.99
CA ALA A 11 -3.66 -4.22 6.48
C ALA A 11 -3.72 -4.27 4.94
N MET A 12 -3.91 -3.11 4.30
CA MET A 12 -3.94 -3.00 2.83
C MET A 12 -2.56 -3.15 2.18
N LEU A 13 -1.47 -2.96 2.94
CA LEU A 13 -0.12 -2.91 2.36
C LEU A 13 0.30 -4.26 1.74
N ALA A 14 0.07 -5.37 2.42
CA ALA A 14 0.51 -6.69 1.93
C ALA A 14 -0.14 -7.08 0.59
N PRO A 15 -1.48 -7.00 0.41
CA PRO A 15 -2.12 -7.17 -0.90
C PRO A 15 -1.54 -6.23 -1.98
N VAL A 16 -1.36 -4.95 -1.67
CA VAL A 16 -0.87 -3.95 -2.63
C VAL A 16 0.54 -4.27 -3.15
N LEU A 17 1.45 -4.76 -2.28
CA LEU A 17 2.80 -5.15 -2.71
C LEU A 17 2.79 -6.36 -3.66
N ILE A 18 1.85 -7.29 -3.49
CA ILE A 18 1.68 -8.42 -4.41
C ILE A 18 1.21 -7.94 -5.78
N PHE A 19 0.34 -6.93 -5.85
CA PHE A 19 -0.06 -6.30 -7.11
C PHE A 19 1.11 -5.66 -7.86
N ALA A 20 2.01 -4.97 -7.15
CA ALA A 20 3.19 -4.38 -7.77
C ALA A 20 4.06 -5.43 -8.46
N PHE A 21 4.31 -6.57 -7.79
CA PHE A 21 5.04 -7.68 -8.40
C PHE A 21 4.28 -8.29 -9.60
N ALA A 22 2.98 -8.51 -9.48
CA ALA A 22 2.16 -9.07 -10.57
C ALA A 22 2.17 -8.15 -11.80
N GLY A 23 2.01 -6.84 -11.61
CA GLY A 23 2.11 -5.86 -12.69
C GLY A 23 3.46 -5.87 -13.39
N LEU A 24 4.55 -5.96 -12.61
CA LEU A 24 5.90 -6.11 -13.15
C LEU A 24 6.04 -7.42 -13.96
N ALA A 25 5.54 -8.55 -13.43
CA ALA A 25 5.64 -9.85 -14.08
C ALA A 25 4.85 -9.90 -15.40
N VAL A 26 3.65 -9.31 -15.47
CA VAL A 26 2.88 -9.17 -16.71
C VAL A 26 3.57 -8.21 -17.67
N GLY A 27 4.07 -7.07 -17.19
CA GLY A 27 4.79 -6.10 -18.03
C GLY A 27 6.03 -6.70 -18.70
N ILE A 28 6.81 -7.52 -17.97
CA ILE A 28 7.94 -8.27 -18.55
C ILE A 28 7.47 -9.23 -19.64
N ALA A 29 6.39 -9.99 -19.39
CA ALA A 29 5.85 -10.92 -20.39
C ALA A 29 5.41 -10.19 -21.67
N ILE A 30 4.71 -9.07 -21.53
CA ILE A 30 4.28 -8.22 -22.66
C ILE A 30 5.49 -7.73 -23.46
N ILE A 31 6.54 -7.22 -22.80
CA ILE A 31 7.78 -6.81 -23.48
C ILE A 31 8.41 -7.98 -24.23
N CYS A 32 8.49 -9.15 -23.60
CA CYS A 32 9.11 -10.34 -24.19
C CYS A 32 8.29 -10.96 -25.33
N LYS A 33 6.98 -10.69 -25.41
CA LYS A 33 6.11 -11.11 -26.50
C LYS A 33 5.95 -10.05 -27.61
N ASN A 34 6.53 -8.87 -27.41
CA ASN A 34 6.37 -7.78 -28.38
C ASN A 34 7.31 -7.97 -29.57
N GLU A 35 6.74 -8.31 -30.74
CA GLU A 35 7.47 -8.51 -31.98
C GLU A 35 8.13 -7.22 -32.52
N GLN A 36 7.56 -6.04 -32.22
CA GLN A 36 8.16 -4.75 -32.60
C GLN A 36 9.48 -4.47 -31.86
N LEU A 37 9.62 -5.02 -30.64
CA LEU A 37 10.83 -4.85 -29.82
C LEU A 37 11.87 -5.95 -30.08
N LEU A 38 11.44 -7.21 -30.18
CA LEU A 38 12.34 -8.38 -30.22
C LEU A 38 12.38 -9.08 -31.57
N GLY A 39 11.61 -8.62 -32.55
CA GLY A 39 11.56 -9.24 -33.88
C GLY A 39 10.93 -10.62 -33.86
N SER A 40 11.26 -11.43 -34.87
CA SER A 40 10.63 -12.73 -35.14
C SER A 40 10.75 -13.78 -34.04
N ILE A 41 11.64 -13.61 -33.06
CA ILE A 41 11.71 -14.52 -31.91
C ILE A 41 10.44 -14.41 -31.03
N ALA A 42 9.85 -13.23 -30.98
CA ALA A 42 8.63 -12.94 -30.22
C ALA A 42 7.34 -13.13 -31.07
N ALA A 43 7.46 -13.62 -32.30
CA ALA A 43 6.30 -13.90 -33.14
C ALA A 43 5.39 -14.99 -32.50
N GLU A 44 4.09 -14.83 -32.68
CA GLU A 44 3.08 -15.76 -32.18
C GLU A 44 3.36 -17.20 -32.69
N GLY A 45 3.23 -18.18 -31.79
CA GLY A 45 3.47 -19.59 -32.07
C GLY A 45 4.93 -20.04 -31.92
N THR A 46 5.89 -19.13 -31.68
CA THR A 46 7.27 -19.53 -31.33
C THR A 46 7.35 -20.11 -29.92
N GLY A 47 8.36 -20.94 -29.63
CA GLY A 47 8.60 -21.47 -28.31
C GLY A 47 8.87 -20.37 -27.26
N TRP A 48 9.50 -19.26 -27.67
CA TRP A 48 9.70 -18.06 -26.86
C TRP A 48 8.37 -17.39 -26.48
N TYR A 49 7.51 -17.12 -27.45
CA TYR A 49 6.19 -16.54 -27.24
C TYR A 49 5.33 -17.41 -26.31
N ASN A 50 5.31 -18.73 -26.56
CA ASN A 50 4.55 -19.68 -25.74
C ASN A 50 5.04 -19.73 -24.29
N PHE A 51 6.36 -19.68 -24.07
CA PHE A 51 6.93 -19.63 -22.70
C PHE A 51 6.45 -18.38 -21.95
N TRP A 52 6.52 -17.22 -22.58
CA TRP A 52 6.07 -15.97 -21.96
C TRP A 52 4.55 -15.87 -21.81
N SER A 53 3.78 -16.53 -22.64
CA SER A 53 2.32 -16.66 -22.47
C SER A 53 1.96 -17.49 -21.24
N VAL A 54 2.69 -18.58 -20.98
CA VAL A 54 2.53 -19.36 -19.74
C VAL A 54 2.92 -18.54 -18.50
N TRP A 55 4.04 -17.81 -18.56
CA TRP A 55 4.46 -16.89 -17.50
C TRP A 55 3.38 -15.85 -17.20
N GLU A 56 2.88 -15.20 -18.23
CA GLU A 56 1.84 -14.18 -18.14
C GLU A 56 0.55 -14.71 -17.50
N SER A 57 0.11 -15.90 -17.93
CA SER A 57 -1.07 -16.58 -17.34
C SER A 57 -0.93 -16.76 -15.84
N GLY A 58 0.26 -17.13 -15.35
CA GLY A 58 0.54 -17.19 -13.90
C GLY A 58 0.49 -15.83 -13.23
N ALA A 59 1.04 -14.79 -13.85
CA ALA A 59 1.06 -13.43 -13.31
C ALA A 59 -0.35 -12.82 -13.20
N TRP A 60 -1.27 -13.17 -14.10
CA TRP A 60 -2.67 -12.74 -14.06
C TRP A 60 -3.47 -13.24 -12.86
N THR A 61 -3.00 -14.25 -12.13
CA THR A 61 -3.69 -14.79 -10.94
C THR A 61 -4.06 -13.70 -9.95
N VAL A 62 -3.15 -12.77 -9.69
CA VAL A 62 -3.34 -11.70 -8.69
C VAL A 62 -4.47 -10.73 -9.13
N PHE A 63 -4.48 -10.35 -10.40
CA PHE A 63 -5.50 -9.44 -10.93
C PHE A 63 -6.88 -10.12 -11.04
N ASN A 64 -6.91 -11.39 -11.45
CA ASN A 64 -8.15 -12.13 -11.59
C ASN A 64 -8.79 -12.51 -10.25
N GLN A 65 -7.98 -12.62 -9.19
CA GLN A 65 -8.43 -12.98 -7.83
C GLN A 65 -8.19 -11.83 -6.84
N MET A 66 -8.30 -10.59 -7.31
CA MET A 66 -8.03 -9.39 -6.50
C MET A 66 -8.85 -9.37 -5.21
N GLU A 67 -10.14 -9.64 -5.29
CA GLU A 67 -11.05 -9.64 -4.15
C GLU A 67 -10.60 -10.66 -3.10
N LEU A 68 -10.27 -11.88 -3.54
CA LEU A 68 -9.81 -12.94 -2.65
C LEU A 68 -8.50 -12.55 -1.95
N LEU A 69 -7.58 -11.90 -2.67
CA LEU A 69 -6.33 -11.41 -2.09
C LEU A 69 -6.58 -10.43 -0.94
N PHE A 70 -7.52 -9.50 -1.10
CA PHE A 70 -7.87 -8.56 -0.03
C PHE A 70 -8.61 -9.23 1.12
N VAL A 71 -9.50 -10.18 0.83
CA VAL A 71 -10.20 -10.97 1.86
C VAL A 71 -9.20 -11.72 2.75
N LEU A 72 -8.17 -12.32 2.17
CA LEU A 72 -7.15 -13.06 2.91
C LEU A 72 -6.14 -12.13 3.61
N GLY A 73 -5.83 -10.99 3.02
CA GLY A 73 -4.84 -10.04 3.54
C GLY A 73 -5.31 -9.26 4.78
N LEU A 74 -6.57 -8.85 4.81
CA LEU A 74 -7.09 -8.01 5.90
C LEU A 74 -7.06 -8.67 7.28
N PRO A 75 -7.43 -9.94 7.47
CA PRO A 75 -7.39 -10.60 8.77
C PRO A 75 -6.00 -10.70 9.39
N ILE A 76 -4.94 -10.77 8.55
CA ILE A 76 -3.54 -10.85 9.02
C ILE A 76 -3.22 -9.68 9.97
N ALA A 77 -3.69 -8.48 9.65
CA ALA A 77 -3.41 -7.29 10.45
C ALA A 77 -4.55 -6.91 11.42
N LEU A 78 -5.78 -7.37 11.17
CA LEU A 78 -6.95 -6.92 11.92
C LEU A 78 -7.44 -7.94 12.97
N ALA A 79 -7.14 -9.23 12.81
CA ALA A 79 -7.43 -10.23 13.83
C ALA A 79 -6.53 -10.02 15.06
N LYS A 80 -7.12 -10.19 16.25
CA LYS A 80 -6.43 -9.96 17.54
C LYS A 80 -5.58 -11.15 17.97
N THR A 81 -6.03 -12.36 17.63
CA THR A 81 -5.40 -13.64 17.99
C THR A 81 -5.58 -14.61 16.83
N ALA A 82 -4.78 -15.67 16.77
CA ALA A 82 -4.90 -16.78 15.82
C ALA A 82 -5.11 -16.30 14.36
N GLN A 83 -4.31 -15.34 13.89
CA GLN A 83 -4.44 -14.64 12.61
C GLN A 83 -4.55 -15.60 11.42
N ALA A 84 -3.74 -16.67 11.39
CA ALA A 84 -3.81 -17.67 10.32
C ALA A 84 -5.19 -18.36 10.24
N ARG A 85 -5.85 -18.59 11.39
CA ARG A 85 -7.20 -19.13 11.43
C ARG A 85 -8.24 -18.13 10.95
N ALA A 86 -8.08 -16.86 11.31
CA ALA A 86 -8.94 -15.79 10.81
C ALA A 86 -8.83 -15.62 9.29
N VAL A 87 -7.65 -15.82 8.70
CA VAL A 87 -7.44 -15.84 7.24
C VAL A 87 -8.24 -16.98 6.59
N LEU A 88 -8.12 -18.20 7.14
CA LEU A 88 -8.87 -19.36 6.64
C LEU A 88 -10.39 -19.13 6.73
N GLU A 89 -10.86 -18.62 7.87
CA GLU A 89 -12.28 -18.27 8.09
C GLU A 89 -12.76 -17.24 7.08
N ALA A 90 -11.99 -16.17 6.86
CA ALA A 90 -12.35 -15.12 5.91
C ALA A 90 -12.43 -15.64 4.47
N GLY A 91 -11.46 -16.45 4.04
CA GLY A 91 -11.49 -17.07 2.72
C GLY A 91 -12.71 -17.96 2.51
N MET A 92 -12.98 -18.85 3.46
CA MET A 92 -14.12 -19.77 3.36
C MET A 92 -15.47 -19.07 3.45
N VAL A 93 -15.63 -18.11 4.34
CA VAL A 93 -16.89 -17.33 4.47
C VAL A 93 -17.14 -16.48 3.23
N TYR A 94 -16.09 -15.89 2.64
CA TYR A 94 -16.21 -15.12 1.40
C TYR A 94 -16.62 -16.01 0.20
N LEU A 95 -16.04 -17.19 0.07
CA LEU A 95 -16.48 -18.15 -0.95
C LEU A 95 -17.93 -18.57 -0.71
N THR A 96 -18.32 -18.83 0.54
CA THR A 96 -19.73 -19.14 0.91
C THR A 96 -20.67 -17.99 0.52
N PHE A 97 -20.29 -16.74 0.80
CA PHE A 97 -21.02 -15.55 0.36
C PHE A 97 -21.18 -15.54 -1.17
N SER A 98 -20.09 -15.76 -1.92
CA SER A 98 -20.10 -15.79 -3.39
C SER A 98 -21.01 -16.89 -3.95
N TYR A 99 -21.01 -18.08 -3.34
CA TYR A 99 -21.93 -19.15 -3.69
C TYR A 99 -23.39 -18.79 -3.41
N PHE A 100 -23.69 -18.17 -2.26
CA PHE A 100 -25.05 -17.71 -1.96
C PHE A 100 -25.52 -16.64 -2.94
N VAL A 101 -24.70 -15.66 -3.25
CA VAL A 101 -25.01 -14.63 -4.25
C VAL A 101 -25.27 -15.27 -5.61
N GLY A 102 -24.39 -16.16 -6.08
CA GLY A 102 -24.56 -16.87 -7.35
C GLY A 102 -25.85 -17.69 -7.39
N ALA A 103 -26.16 -18.44 -6.33
CA ALA A 103 -27.39 -19.21 -6.22
C ALA A 103 -28.65 -18.32 -6.19
N ILE A 104 -28.62 -17.22 -5.43
CA ILE A 104 -29.75 -16.26 -5.39
C ILE A 104 -29.99 -15.66 -6.78
N LEU A 105 -28.93 -15.23 -7.47
CA LEU A 105 -29.01 -14.60 -8.78
C LEU A 105 -29.42 -15.61 -9.88
N SER A 106 -29.02 -16.87 -9.79
CA SER A 106 -29.44 -17.90 -10.74
C SER A 106 -30.94 -18.21 -10.65
N ILE A 107 -31.55 -17.98 -9.47
CA ILE A 107 -32.98 -18.25 -9.25
C ILE A 107 -33.82 -16.98 -9.43
N TRP A 108 -33.34 -15.84 -8.92
CA TRP A 108 -34.11 -14.60 -8.82
C TRP A 108 -33.40 -13.38 -9.46
N GLY A 109 -32.38 -13.58 -10.29
CA GLY A 109 -31.57 -12.48 -10.85
C GLY A 109 -32.40 -11.41 -11.56
N SER A 110 -33.44 -11.83 -12.32
CA SER A 110 -34.33 -10.90 -12.99
C SER A 110 -35.09 -9.96 -12.04
N ASN A 111 -35.39 -10.41 -10.82
CA ASN A 111 -36.06 -9.59 -9.80
C ASN A 111 -35.15 -8.49 -9.26
N PHE A 112 -33.84 -8.66 -9.40
CA PHE A 112 -32.81 -7.70 -8.98
C PHE A 112 -32.24 -6.88 -10.15
N GLY A 113 -32.80 -7.06 -11.37
CA GLY A 113 -32.30 -6.39 -12.58
C GLY A 113 -30.99 -6.96 -13.12
N VAL A 114 -30.59 -8.16 -12.69
CA VAL A 114 -29.34 -8.82 -13.09
C VAL A 114 -29.65 -9.98 -14.04
N ASN A 115 -29.08 -9.97 -15.25
CA ASN A 115 -29.12 -11.10 -16.16
C ASN A 115 -27.99 -12.07 -15.82
N PHE A 116 -28.34 -13.18 -15.14
CA PHE A 116 -27.33 -14.16 -14.72
C PHE A 116 -26.94 -15.16 -15.82
N ASP A 117 -27.69 -15.23 -16.94
CA ASP A 117 -27.43 -16.20 -18.02
C ASP A 117 -26.31 -15.73 -18.99
N VAL A 118 -25.79 -14.51 -18.83
CA VAL A 118 -24.72 -13.97 -19.66
C VAL A 118 -23.48 -14.85 -19.57
N ASP A 119 -22.90 -15.18 -20.72
CA ASP A 119 -21.60 -15.87 -20.77
C ASP A 119 -20.47 -14.88 -20.47
N LEU A 120 -19.73 -15.13 -19.39
CA LEU A 120 -18.60 -14.31 -18.99
C LEU A 120 -17.29 -14.63 -19.73
N SER A 121 -17.28 -15.65 -20.59
CA SER A 121 -16.12 -15.97 -21.43
C SER A 121 -15.87 -14.92 -22.53
N GLU A 122 -16.93 -14.21 -22.95
CA GLU A 122 -16.85 -13.10 -23.92
C GLU A 122 -16.54 -11.73 -23.27
N GLY A 123 -16.37 -11.70 -21.95
CA GLY A 123 -16.09 -10.52 -21.15
C GLY A 123 -17.19 -10.18 -20.15
N ALA A 124 -16.80 -9.68 -19.00
CA ALA A 124 -17.72 -9.37 -17.89
C ALA A 124 -18.16 -7.88 -17.88
N ALA A 125 -17.60 -7.03 -18.73
CA ALA A 125 -17.85 -5.59 -18.69
C ALA A 125 -19.34 -5.25 -18.87
N GLY A 126 -19.88 -4.42 -17.96
CA GLY A 126 -21.27 -3.98 -17.99
C GLY A 126 -22.32 -5.02 -17.59
N THR A 127 -21.92 -6.26 -17.27
CA THR A 127 -22.86 -7.31 -16.83
C THR A 127 -23.20 -7.24 -15.35
N GLY A 128 -22.38 -6.58 -14.56
CA GLY A 128 -22.45 -6.57 -13.11
C GLY A 128 -22.00 -7.86 -12.44
N LEU A 129 -21.49 -8.83 -13.22
CA LEU A 129 -21.10 -10.17 -12.78
C LEU A 129 -19.59 -10.39 -12.95
N LYS A 130 -19.04 -11.32 -12.17
CA LYS A 130 -17.62 -11.70 -12.20
C LYS A 130 -17.42 -13.16 -11.83
N MET A 131 -16.30 -13.73 -12.29
CA MET A 131 -15.82 -15.05 -11.86
C MET A 131 -14.79 -14.86 -10.73
N ILE A 132 -15.08 -15.40 -9.54
CA ILE A 132 -14.17 -15.39 -8.38
C ILE A 132 -13.91 -16.84 -7.98
N ALA A 133 -12.66 -17.28 -8.05
CA ALA A 133 -12.26 -18.67 -7.79
C ALA A 133 -13.16 -19.70 -8.53
N GLY A 134 -13.58 -19.42 -9.75
CA GLY A 134 -14.48 -20.28 -10.54
C GLY A 134 -15.98 -20.17 -10.19
N ILE A 135 -16.35 -19.28 -9.28
CA ILE A 135 -17.75 -19.03 -8.88
C ILE A 135 -18.26 -17.80 -9.61
N LYS A 136 -19.34 -17.96 -10.39
CA LYS A 136 -20.06 -16.83 -10.99
C LYS A 136 -20.87 -16.12 -9.92
N THR A 137 -20.59 -14.85 -9.70
CA THR A 137 -21.15 -14.05 -8.62
C THR A 137 -21.31 -12.58 -9.04
N LEU A 138 -21.91 -11.77 -8.19
CA LEU A 138 -21.99 -10.33 -8.38
C LEU A 138 -20.60 -9.69 -8.29
N ASP A 139 -20.27 -8.78 -9.20
CA ASP A 139 -19.04 -8.02 -9.11
C ASP A 139 -19.17 -6.95 -8.03
N THR A 140 -18.78 -7.31 -6.83
CA THR A 140 -18.73 -6.38 -5.69
C THR A 140 -17.35 -5.74 -5.54
N GLY A 141 -16.40 -6.15 -6.37
CA GLY A 141 -15.04 -5.67 -6.37
C GLY A 141 -14.40 -5.72 -4.98
N ILE A 142 -13.39 -4.89 -4.80
CA ILE A 142 -12.64 -4.77 -3.54
C ILE A 142 -13.53 -4.32 -2.36
N PHE A 143 -14.59 -3.56 -2.61
CA PHE A 143 -15.48 -3.08 -1.55
C PHE A 143 -16.24 -4.23 -0.88
N GLY A 144 -16.79 -5.13 -1.67
CA GLY A 144 -17.43 -6.35 -1.15
C GLY A 144 -16.42 -7.18 -0.35
N ALA A 145 -15.23 -7.38 -0.88
CA ALA A 145 -14.14 -8.09 -0.21
C ALA A 145 -13.81 -7.49 1.17
N ILE A 146 -13.66 -6.17 1.25
CA ILE A 146 -13.39 -5.45 2.50
C ILE A 146 -14.54 -5.61 3.50
N ILE A 147 -15.79 -5.45 3.05
CA ILE A 147 -16.98 -5.56 3.92
C ILE A 147 -17.08 -6.96 4.51
N ILE A 148 -17.01 -7.99 3.66
CA ILE A 148 -17.12 -9.39 4.12
C ILE A 148 -15.96 -9.75 5.04
N SER A 149 -14.72 -9.38 4.68
CA SER A 149 -13.56 -9.61 5.55
C SER A 149 -13.69 -8.90 6.90
N ALA A 150 -14.20 -7.66 6.93
CA ALA A 150 -14.45 -6.94 8.18
C ALA A 150 -15.50 -7.64 9.07
N ILE A 151 -16.56 -8.18 8.47
CA ILE A 151 -17.58 -8.98 9.18
C ILE A 151 -16.92 -10.22 9.79
N VAL A 152 -16.11 -10.95 9.03
CA VAL A 152 -15.45 -12.17 9.51
C VAL A 152 -14.44 -11.86 10.62
N VAL A 153 -13.64 -10.82 10.47
CA VAL A 153 -12.72 -10.37 11.52
C VAL A 153 -13.48 -9.97 12.80
N TRP A 154 -14.64 -9.34 12.66
CA TRP A 154 -15.49 -9.04 13.81
C TRP A 154 -16.01 -10.30 14.48
N LEU A 155 -16.52 -11.28 13.71
CA LEU A 155 -16.96 -12.58 14.22
C LEU A 155 -15.81 -13.30 14.93
N HIS A 156 -14.64 -13.39 14.29
CA HIS A 156 -13.44 -14.01 14.83
C HIS A 156 -13.04 -13.36 16.16
N ASN A 157 -12.84 -12.05 16.18
CA ASN A 157 -12.41 -11.33 17.38
C ASN A 157 -13.42 -11.42 18.53
N ARG A 158 -14.69 -11.69 18.23
CA ARG A 158 -15.76 -11.77 19.24
C ARG A 158 -16.01 -13.19 19.73
N TYR A 159 -15.96 -14.18 18.84
CA TYR A 159 -16.50 -15.52 19.10
C TYR A 159 -15.47 -16.64 19.04
N PHE A 160 -14.25 -16.42 18.54
CA PHE A 160 -13.22 -17.46 18.41
C PHE A 160 -12.90 -18.16 19.72
N GLY A 161 -12.86 -17.44 20.85
CA GLY A 161 -12.60 -17.95 22.18
C GLY A 161 -13.84 -18.45 22.94
N THR A 162 -15.02 -18.52 22.28
CA THR A 162 -16.25 -18.95 22.97
C THR A 162 -16.21 -20.42 23.31
N LYS A 163 -16.39 -20.77 24.58
CA LYS A 163 -16.55 -22.15 25.04
C LYS A 163 -17.96 -22.62 24.76
N LEU A 164 -18.09 -23.72 24.05
CA LEU A 164 -19.35 -24.40 23.81
C LEU A 164 -19.55 -25.53 24.84
N PRO A 165 -20.78 -26.02 25.03
CA PRO A 165 -21.03 -27.24 25.82
C PRO A 165 -20.18 -28.41 25.33
N ASP A 166 -19.82 -29.35 26.22
CA ASP A 166 -18.83 -30.42 25.92
C ASP A 166 -19.21 -31.26 24.71
N PHE A 167 -20.49 -31.54 24.50
CA PHE A 167 -20.98 -32.29 23.32
C PHE A 167 -20.83 -31.54 21.99
N LEU A 168 -20.63 -30.21 22.01
CA LEU A 168 -20.33 -29.36 20.87
C LEU A 168 -18.86 -28.91 20.85
N GLY A 169 -18.02 -29.43 21.73
CA GLY A 169 -16.63 -29.00 21.90
C GLY A 169 -15.80 -29.06 20.60
N ILE A 170 -16.09 -30.02 19.70
CA ILE A 170 -15.44 -30.14 18.40
C ILE A 170 -15.70 -28.94 17.47
N PHE A 171 -16.79 -28.22 17.70
CA PHE A 171 -17.16 -27.04 16.90
C PHE A 171 -16.62 -25.72 17.45
N GLN A 172 -15.77 -25.74 18.46
CA GLN A 172 -15.17 -24.53 19.01
C GLN A 172 -14.11 -23.91 18.06
N GLY A 173 -13.81 -22.63 18.28
CA GLY A 173 -12.81 -21.90 17.51
C GLY A 173 -13.23 -21.63 16.07
N THR A 174 -12.40 -22.01 15.11
CA THR A 174 -12.61 -21.76 13.67
C THR A 174 -13.94 -22.32 13.16
N GLN A 175 -14.33 -23.53 13.58
CA GLN A 175 -15.59 -24.15 13.15
C GLN A 175 -16.79 -23.33 13.61
N PHE A 176 -16.74 -22.80 14.82
CA PHE A 176 -17.83 -21.97 15.35
C PHE A 176 -17.94 -20.64 14.62
N VAL A 177 -16.80 -19.96 14.38
CA VAL A 177 -16.75 -18.72 13.61
C VAL A 177 -17.25 -18.94 12.18
N TYR A 178 -16.84 -20.03 11.53
CA TYR A 178 -17.33 -20.38 10.19
C TYR A 178 -18.85 -20.66 10.17
N ALA A 179 -19.37 -21.40 11.15
CA ALA A 179 -20.80 -21.68 11.24
C ALA A 179 -21.61 -20.38 11.41
N LEU A 180 -21.17 -19.47 12.29
CA LEU A 180 -21.80 -18.15 12.42
C LEU A 180 -21.72 -17.35 11.12
N GLY A 181 -20.56 -17.40 10.44
CA GLY A 181 -20.35 -16.78 9.13
C GLY A 181 -21.29 -17.34 8.08
N PHE A 182 -21.44 -18.67 8.01
CA PHE A 182 -22.36 -19.34 7.06
C PHE A 182 -23.79 -18.82 7.19
N PHE A 183 -24.34 -18.85 8.42
CA PHE A 183 -25.72 -18.38 8.65
C PHE A 183 -25.88 -16.87 8.41
N LEU A 184 -24.86 -16.07 8.76
CA LEU A 184 -24.89 -14.63 8.54
C LEU A 184 -24.76 -14.25 7.06
N MET A 185 -23.97 -15.01 6.27
CA MET A 185 -23.77 -14.70 4.86
C MET A 185 -25.02 -14.93 4.01
N MET A 186 -25.97 -15.76 4.40
CA MET A 186 -27.22 -15.93 3.67
C MET A 186 -28.04 -14.61 3.58
N PRO A 187 -28.43 -13.96 4.69
CA PRO A 187 -29.12 -12.66 4.62
C PRO A 187 -28.23 -11.54 4.07
N VAL A 188 -26.90 -11.58 4.29
CA VAL A 188 -25.96 -10.61 3.73
C VAL A 188 -25.92 -10.74 2.20
N ALA A 189 -25.87 -11.95 1.64
CA ALA A 189 -25.89 -12.18 0.20
C ALA A 189 -27.20 -11.66 -0.44
N LEU A 190 -28.34 -11.90 0.19
CA LEU A 190 -29.61 -11.34 -0.26
C LEU A 190 -29.61 -9.81 -0.23
N LEU A 191 -29.07 -9.22 0.84
CA LEU A 191 -28.92 -7.76 0.95
C LEU A 191 -28.04 -7.20 -0.17
N PHE A 192 -26.92 -7.87 -0.49
CA PHE A 192 -26.05 -7.47 -1.59
C PHE A 192 -26.75 -7.58 -2.94
N CYS A 193 -27.51 -8.62 -3.20
CA CYS A 193 -28.29 -8.75 -4.45
C CYS A 193 -29.32 -7.63 -4.62
N LEU A 194 -29.88 -7.12 -3.51
CA LEU A 194 -30.83 -6.00 -3.53
C LEU A 194 -30.17 -4.63 -3.69
N VAL A 195 -29.05 -4.41 -2.99
CA VAL A 195 -28.48 -3.07 -2.79
C VAL A 195 -27.32 -2.80 -3.75
N TRP A 196 -26.57 -3.83 -4.14
CA TRP A 196 -25.35 -3.65 -4.93
C TRP A 196 -25.61 -3.23 -6.39
N PRO A 197 -26.56 -3.79 -7.15
CA PRO A 197 -26.79 -3.38 -8.53
C PRO A 197 -27.04 -1.87 -8.69
N PRO A 198 -27.92 -1.21 -7.90
CA PRO A 198 -28.05 0.24 -7.95
C PRO A 198 -26.80 1.01 -7.51
N ILE A 199 -26.02 0.49 -6.55
CA ILE A 199 -24.74 1.07 -6.18
C ILE A 199 -23.77 1.00 -7.35
N GLN A 200 -23.67 -0.13 -8.03
CA GLN A 200 -22.80 -0.32 -9.19
C GLN A 200 -23.16 0.64 -10.33
N THR A 201 -24.44 0.77 -10.67
CA THR A 201 -24.92 1.76 -11.65
C THR A 201 -24.56 3.19 -11.22
N GLY A 202 -24.65 3.50 -9.92
CA GLY A 202 -24.21 4.78 -9.37
C GLY A 202 -22.70 5.01 -9.55
N ILE A 203 -21.87 3.98 -9.29
CA ILE A 203 -20.41 4.04 -9.48
C ILE A 203 -20.06 4.25 -10.96
N GLU A 204 -20.72 3.50 -11.87
CA GLU A 204 -20.54 3.65 -13.32
C GLU A 204 -20.90 5.06 -13.80
N SER A 205 -21.97 5.64 -13.26
CA SER A 205 -22.36 7.02 -13.55
C SER A 205 -21.31 8.03 -13.09
N MET A 206 -20.62 7.76 -11.97
CA MET A 206 -19.52 8.60 -11.48
C MET A 206 -18.27 8.51 -12.37
N GLN A 207 -18.04 7.42 -13.09
CA GLN A 207 -16.89 7.30 -14.01
C GLN A 207 -16.91 8.43 -15.05
N GLY A 208 -18.05 8.68 -15.67
CA GLY A 208 -18.22 9.78 -16.61
C GLY A 208 -17.91 11.16 -16.00
N PHE A 209 -18.32 11.37 -14.74
CA PHE A 209 -18.01 12.62 -14.03
C PHE A 209 -16.50 12.76 -13.77
N PHE A 210 -15.81 11.75 -13.28
CA PHE A 210 -14.38 11.82 -13.04
C PHE A 210 -13.59 12.00 -14.34
N ILE A 211 -13.89 11.24 -15.38
CA ILE A 211 -13.26 11.39 -16.69
C ILE A 211 -13.52 12.80 -17.25
N GLY A 212 -14.76 13.27 -17.18
CA GLY A 212 -15.17 14.60 -17.64
C GLY A 212 -14.55 15.76 -16.83
N SER A 213 -14.08 15.51 -15.60
CA SER A 213 -13.40 16.53 -14.79
C SER A 213 -12.02 16.94 -15.34
N GLY A 214 -11.44 16.13 -16.22
CA GLY A 214 -10.23 16.43 -16.97
C GLY A 214 -9.03 16.78 -16.10
N VAL A 215 -8.29 17.82 -16.50
CA VAL A 215 -7.06 18.28 -15.81
C VAL A 215 -7.32 18.67 -14.36
N PHE A 216 -8.46 19.28 -14.06
CA PHE A 216 -8.80 19.68 -12.69
C PHE A 216 -9.06 18.47 -11.80
N GLY A 217 -9.75 17.45 -12.30
CA GLY A 217 -10.00 16.22 -11.56
C GLY A 217 -8.71 15.49 -11.20
N VAL A 218 -7.77 15.38 -12.13
CA VAL A 218 -6.44 14.82 -11.90
C VAL A 218 -5.67 15.62 -10.84
N TRP A 219 -5.74 16.96 -10.91
CA TRP A 219 -5.11 17.83 -9.91
C TRP A 219 -5.69 17.59 -8.52
N LEU A 220 -7.02 17.66 -8.41
CA LEU A 220 -7.72 17.52 -7.13
C LEU A 220 -7.48 16.12 -6.50
N TYR A 221 -7.59 15.08 -7.30
CA TYR A 221 -7.33 13.71 -6.86
C TYR A 221 -5.89 13.56 -6.31
N THR A 222 -4.89 14.00 -7.10
CA THR A 222 -3.48 13.89 -6.69
C THR A 222 -3.19 14.73 -5.45
N PHE A 223 -3.79 15.92 -5.34
CA PHE A 223 -3.66 16.74 -4.13
C PHE A 223 -4.23 16.06 -2.89
N LEU A 224 -5.43 15.51 -2.98
CA LEU A 224 -6.07 14.78 -1.87
C LEU A 224 -5.29 13.52 -1.50
N GLU A 225 -4.84 12.77 -2.48
CA GLU A 225 -4.01 11.57 -2.26
C GLU A 225 -2.75 11.94 -1.46
N ARG A 226 -2.05 13.02 -1.80
CA ARG A 226 -0.84 13.46 -1.10
C ARG A 226 -1.13 14.06 0.26
N ILE A 227 -2.03 15.02 0.36
CA ILE A 227 -2.27 15.75 1.61
C ILE A 227 -2.84 14.85 2.73
N LEU A 228 -3.46 13.75 2.38
CA LEU A 228 -4.05 12.79 3.33
C LEU A 228 -3.08 11.68 3.78
N ILE A 229 -1.88 11.57 3.21
CA ILE A 229 -0.86 10.58 3.63
C ILE A 229 -0.58 10.61 5.14
N PRO A 230 -0.39 11.77 5.80
CA PRO A 230 -0.11 11.82 7.23
C PRO A 230 -1.20 11.23 8.11
N THR A 231 -2.44 11.30 7.66
CA THR A 231 -3.60 10.77 8.38
C THR A 231 -3.83 9.28 8.09
N GLY A 232 -3.30 8.77 6.98
CA GLY A 232 -3.58 7.44 6.45
C GLY A 232 -4.92 7.34 5.71
N LEU A 233 -5.62 8.48 5.54
CA LEU A 233 -6.90 8.53 4.81
C LEU A 233 -6.74 8.44 3.30
N HIS A 234 -5.53 8.65 2.77
CA HIS A 234 -5.24 8.54 1.34
C HIS A 234 -5.63 7.16 0.76
N HIS A 235 -5.56 6.09 1.56
CA HIS A 235 -6.02 4.76 1.14
C HIS A 235 -7.50 4.73 0.73
N PHE A 236 -8.35 5.53 1.39
CA PHE A 236 -9.76 5.65 1.03
C PHE A 236 -9.98 6.45 -0.26
N ILE A 237 -9.03 7.33 -0.59
CA ILE A 237 -9.09 8.11 -1.84
C ILE A 237 -8.55 7.29 -3.01
N TYR A 238 -7.37 6.66 -2.87
CA TYR A 238 -6.76 6.00 -4.04
C TYR A 238 -7.37 4.63 -4.35
N THR A 239 -7.82 3.87 -3.34
CA THR A 239 -8.33 2.51 -3.54
C THR A 239 -9.47 2.42 -4.55
N PRO A 240 -10.51 3.29 -4.52
CA PRO A 240 -11.58 3.27 -5.50
C PRO A 240 -11.10 3.51 -6.95
N PHE A 241 -10.06 4.28 -7.13
CA PHE A 241 -9.52 4.62 -8.46
C PHE A 241 -8.56 3.55 -8.97
N VAL A 242 -7.63 3.13 -8.14
CA VAL A 242 -6.54 2.23 -8.54
C VAL A 242 -6.99 0.78 -8.65
N PHE A 243 -7.82 0.32 -7.71
CA PHE A 243 -8.27 -1.07 -7.58
C PHE A 243 -9.79 -1.22 -7.67
N GLY A 244 -10.53 -0.13 -7.67
CA GLY A 244 -11.99 -0.12 -7.72
C GLY A 244 -12.52 0.60 -8.96
N PRO A 245 -13.82 0.50 -9.23
CA PRO A 245 -14.43 0.95 -10.48
C PRO A 245 -14.75 2.46 -10.50
N ALA A 246 -14.04 3.31 -9.78
CA ALA A 246 -14.36 4.76 -9.73
C ALA A 246 -14.14 5.48 -11.07
N VAL A 247 -13.22 5.02 -11.91
CA VAL A 247 -12.86 5.65 -13.19
C VAL A 247 -13.00 4.68 -14.36
N VAL A 248 -12.60 3.42 -14.18
CA VAL A 248 -12.70 2.34 -15.15
C VAL A 248 -13.08 1.05 -14.44
N PRO A 249 -13.73 0.09 -15.12
CA PRO A 249 -14.02 -1.21 -14.54
C PRO A 249 -12.76 -1.86 -13.95
N ASP A 250 -12.89 -2.55 -12.83
CA ASP A 250 -11.80 -3.26 -12.13
C ASP A 250 -10.60 -2.39 -11.65
N GLY A 251 -10.68 -1.07 -11.79
CA GLY A 251 -9.62 -0.15 -11.39
C GLY A 251 -8.52 0.06 -12.42
N ILE A 252 -7.83 1.17 -12.29
CA ILE A 252 -6.83 1.64 -13.27
C ILE A 252 -5.72 0.61 -13.49
N THR A 253 -5.20 0.01 -12.41
CA THR A 253 -4.05 -0.90 -12.51
C THR A 253 -4.38 -2.14 -13.35
N LYS A 254 -5.51 -2.81 -13.06
CA LYS A 254 -5.93 -3.99 -13.82
C LYS A 254 -6.29 -3.63 -15.24
N TYR A 255 -7.05 -2.54 -15.44
CA TYR A 255 -7.47 -2.08 -16.75
C TYR A 255 -6.28 -1.73 -17.65
N TRP A 256 -5.28 -1.03 -17.11
CA TRP A 256 -4.05 -0.70 -17.84
C TRP A 256 -3.32 -1.94 -18.32
N VAL A 257 -3.05 -2.88 -17.39
CA VAL A 257 -2.30 -4.10 -17.70
C VAL A 257 -3.07 -4.97 -18.72
N ALA A 258 -4.39 -5.07 -18.59
CA ALA A 258 -5.24 -5.83 -19.52
C ALA A 258 -5.25 -5.27 -20.96
N ASN A 259 -5.02 -3.96 -21.11
CA ASN A 259 -5.06 -3.30 -22.42
C ASN A 259 -3.68 -2.84 -22.90
N LEU A 260 -2.61 -3.19 -22.18
CA LEU A 260 -1.26 -2.67 -22.45
C LEU A 260 -0.78 -2.99 -23.87
N ASP A 261 -0.98 -4.22 -24.35
CA ASP A 261 -0.64 -4.62 -25.72
C ASP A 261 -1.42 -3.80 -26.75
N THR A 262 -2.72 -3.61 -26.53
CA THR A 262 -3.58 -2.82 -27.42
C THR A 262 -3.15 -1.36 -27.46
N PHE A 263 -2.85 -0.77 -26.30
CA PHE A 263 -2.38 0.61 -26.22
C PHE A 263 -1.01 0.78 -26.88
N ALA A 264 -0.09 -0.15 -26.64
CA ALA A 264 1.25 -0.13 -27.21
C ALA A 264 1.25 -0.28 -28.73
N ALA A 265 0.35 -1.10 -29.29
CA ALA A 265 0.23 -1.30 -30.75
C ALA A 265 -0.52 -0.14 -31.46
N SER A 266 -1.31 0.65 -30.74
CA SER A 266 -2.11 1.72 -31.32
C SER A 266 -1.25 2.91 -31.77
N GLN A 267 -1.73 3.62 -32.81
CA GLN A 267 -1.19 4.92 -33.25
C GLN A 267 -1.99 6.09 -32.68
N THR A 268 -3.16 5.80 -32.08
CA THR A 268 -4.01 6.83 -31.46
C THR A 268 -3.37 7.29 -30.14
N PRO A 269 -3.40 8.60 -29.83
CA PRO A 269 -2.87 9.10 -28.56
C PRO A 269 -3.46 8.35 -27.37
N VAL A 270 -2.61 7.84 -26.46
CA VAL A 270 -3.05 6.99 -25.35
C VAL A 270 -4.08 7.67 -24.46
N LYS A 271 -4.02 8.99 -24.33
CA LYS A 271 -5.02 9.78 -23.58
C LYS A 271 -6.43 9.69 -24.16
N GLU A 272 -6.57 9.52 -25.47
CA GLU A 272 -7.87 9.32 -26.12
C GLU A 272 -8.41 7.91 -25.88
N LEU A 273 -7.51 6.90 -25.85
CA LEU A 273 -7.86 5.51 -25.57
C LEU A 273 -8.13 5.28 -24.08
N PHE A 274 -7.40 5.98 -23.22
CA PHE A 274 -7.44 5.78 -21.77
C PHE A 274 -7.37 7.12 -20.99
N PRO A 275 -8.41 7.97 -21.07
CA PRO A 275 -8.42 9.25 -20.35
C PRO A 275 -8.37 9.05 -18.82
N GLY A 276 -8.87 7.94 -18.30
CA GLY A 276 -8.81 7.57 -16.88
C GLY A 276 -7.39 7.40 -16.33
N GLY A 277 -6.39 7.14 -17.19
CA GLY A 277 -4.98 7.00 -16.79
C GLY A 277 -4.36 8.25 -16.18
N GLY A 278 -5.01 9.41 -16.31
CA GLY A 278 -4.61 10.64 -15.62
C GLY A 278 -4.63 10.51 -14.09
N PHE A 279 -5.54 9.74 -13.55
CA PHE A 279 -5.68 9.52 -12.10
C PHE A 279 -4.60 8.60 -11.50
N ALA A 280 -3.76 7.97 -12.31
CA ALA A 280 -2.60 7.21 -11.83
C ALA A 280 -1.27 7.98 -11.93
N LEU A 281 -1.27 9.25 -12.34
CA LEU A 281 -0.04 10.04 -12.51
C LEU A 281 0.61 10.51 -11.19
N HIS A 282 -0.02 10.29 -10.06
CA HIS A 282 0.49 10.68 -8.73
C HIS A 282 1.88 10.10 -8.40
N GLY A 283 2.26 8.96 -8.97
CA GLY A 283 3.60 8.37 -8.81
C GLY A 283 4.74 9.20 -9.42
N ASN A 284 4.45 10.10 -10.37
CA ASN A 284 5.50 10.97 -10.93
C ASN A 284 6.18 11.84 -9.87
N SER A 285 5.44 12.28 -8.85
CA SER A 285 6.02 13.02 -7.72
C SER A 285 6.94 12.17 -6.85
N LYS A 286 6.81 10.83 -6.88
CA LYS A 286 7.67 9.88 -6.16
C LYS A 286 9.01 9.68 -6.87
N VAL A 287 9.03 9.84 -8.19
CA VAL A 287 10.23 9.67 -9.02
C VAL A 287 11.01 10.98 -9.15
N PHE A 288 10.33 12.05 -9.53
CA PHE A 288 10.99 13.33 -9.85
C PHE A 288 11.13 14.27 -8.64
N GLY A 289 10.20 14.23 -7.68
CA GLY A 289 10.20 15.10 -6.50
C GLY A 289 11.39 14.89 -5.56
N PRO A 290 11.73 13.65 -5.16
CA PRO A 290 12.80 13.36 -4.19
C PRO A 290 14.15 13.92 -4.58
N ILE A 291 14.50 13.93 -5.87
CA ILE A 291 15.76 14.47 -6.38
C ILE A 291 15.86 15.96 -6.07
N GLY A 292 14.82 16.73 -6.38
CA GLY A 292 14.77 18.16 -6.13
C GLY A 292 14.74 18.50 -4.63
N ILE A 293 13.96 17.75 -3.85
CA ILE A 293 13.88 17.91 -2.38
C ILE A 293 15.23 17.60 -1.73
N ALA A 294 15.87 16.48 -2.09
CA ALA A 294 17.17 16.11 -1.55
C ALA A 294 18.26 17.14 -1.90
N ALA A 295 18.27 17.63 -3.13
CA ALA A 295 19.19 18.71 -3.55
C ALA A 295 18.96 20.00 -2.74
N ALA A 296 17.71 20.35 -2.43
CA ALA A 296 17.39 21.50 -1.59
C ALA A 296 17.90 21.31 -0.15
N PHE A 297 17.68 20.15 0.45
CA PHE A 297 18.17 19.83 1.80
C PHE A 297 19.71 19.86 1.85
N TYR A 298 20.37 19.16 0.92
CA TYR A 298 21.82 19.12 0.85
C TYR A 298 22.44 20.51 0.69
N THR A 299 21.91 21.34 -0.20
CA THR A 299 22.49 22.68 -0.47
C THR A 299 22.22 23.68 0.65
N THR A 300 21.17 23.48 1.45
CA THR A 300 20.84 24.33 2.61
C THR A 300 21.44 23.81 3.91
N ALA A 301 21.89 22.55 3.96
CA ALA A 301 22.58 21.98 5.12
C ALA A 301 23.88 22.71 5.46
N ARG A 302 24.25 22.76 6.75
CA ARG A 302 25.53 23.26 7.22
C ARG A 302 26.66 22.46 6.58
N LYS A 303 27.78 23.12 6.25
CA LYS A 303 28.88 22.49 5.51
C LYS A 303 29.39 21.22 6.19
N GLU A 304 29.47 21.24 7.51
CA GLU A 304 29.96 20.16 8.37
C GLU A 304 29.05 18.94 8.33
N LYS A 305 27.74 19.16 8.23
CA LYS A 305 26.68 18.12 8.25
C LYS A 305 26.28 17.60 6.87
N ARG A 306 26.82 18.15 5.79
CA ARG A 306 26.43 17.76 4.42
C ARG A 306 26.65 16.28 4.11
N LYS A 307 27.75 15.68 4.60
CA LYS A 307 28.04 14.26 4.37
C LYS A 307 27.00 13.35 5.06
N GLU A 308 26.66 13.66 6.31
CA GLU A 308 25.64 12.95 7.08
C GLU A 308 24.26 13.10 6.42
N THR A 309 23.88 14.33 6.06
CA THR A 309 22.64 14.61 5.33
C THR A 309 22.53 13.79 4.05
N LEU A 310 23.60 13.71 3.27
CA LEU A 310 23.62 12.94 2.02
C LEU A 310 23.51 11.44 2.28
N ALA A 311 24.21 10.93 3.29
CA ALA A 311 24.15 9.52 3.69
C ALA A 311 22.73 9.08 4.12
N LEU A 312 21.97 9.99 4.75
CA LEU A 312 20.58 9.75 5.12
C LEU A 312 19.62 9.85 3.92
N LEU A 313 19.84 10.83 3.03
CA LEU A 313 18.92 11.09 1.92
C LEU A 313 19.02 10.07 0.79
N ILE A 314 20.23 9.56 0.47
CA ILE A 314 20.41 8.63 -0.65
C ILE A 314 19.54 7.39 -0.53
N PRO A 315 19.56 6.59 0.55
CA PRO A 315 18.73 5.39 0.64
C PRO A 315 17.24 5.69 0.55
N VAL A 316 16.81 6.75 1.20
CA VAL A 316 15.40 7.16 1.25
C VAL A 316 14.90 7.63 -0.12
N CYS A 317 15.71 8.42 -0.84
CA CYS A 317 15.39 8.85 -2.19
C CYS A 317 15.42 7.69 -3.18
N LEU A 318 16.38 6.77 -3.07
CA LEU A 318 16.39 5.57 -3.92
C LEU A 318 15.16 4.70 -3.72
N THR A 319 14.72 4.51 -2.48
CA THR A 319 13.49 3.78 -2.17
C THR A 319 12.27 4.47 -2.76
N ALA A 320 12.18 5.80 -2.64
CA ALA A 320 11.10 6.58 -3.24
C ALA A 320 11.10 6.49 -4.78
N ILE A 321 12.26 6.69 -5.41
CA ILE A 321 12.40 6.73 -6.86
C ILE A 321 12.18 5.35 -7.47
N LEU A 322 12.81 4.30 -6.95
CA LEU A 322 12.77 2.98 -7.57
C LEU A 322 11.45 2.25 -7.32
N ILE A 323 10.94 2.30 -6.08
CA ILE A 323 9.80 1.48 -5.63
C ILE A 323 8.54 2.33 -5.40
N GLY A 324 8.67 3.65 -5.22
CA GLY A 324 7.55 4.55 -4.96
C GLY A 324 7.14 4.67 -3.48
N ILE A 325 7.98 4.25 -2.53
CA ILE A 325 7.75 4.39 -1.09
C ILE A 325 8.35 5.72 -0.61
N THR A 326 7.52 6.74 -0.44
CA THR A 326 7.95 8.11 -0.13
C THR A 326 7.86 8.51 1.34
N GLU A 327 7.16 7.71 2.16
CA GLU A 327 6.87 8.05 3.55
C GLU A 327 8.12 8.40 4.38
N PRO A 328 9.28 7.72 4.26
CA PRO A 328 10.45 8.08 5.05
C PRO A 328 10.97 9.49 4.72
N LEU A 329 10.89 9.91 3.46
CA LEU A 329 11.27 11.26 3.03
C LEU A 329 10.21 12.28 3.41
N GLU A 330 8.95 12.02 3.07
CA GLU A 330 7.82 12.94 3.28
C GLU A 330 7.58 13.22 4.77
N PHE A 331 7.66 12.20 5.62
CA PHE A 331 7.50 12.41 7.07
C PHE A 331 8.63 13.24 7.66
N THR A 332 9.84 13.18 7.11
CA THR A 332 10.96 14.00 7.59
C THR A 332 10.62 15.48 7.50
N PHE A 333 10.18 15.97 6.35
CA PHE A 333 9.85 17.40 6.23
C PHE A 333 8.43 17.74 6.68
N LEU A 334 7.51 16.80 6.71
CA LEU A 334 6.20 17.00 7.33
C LEU A 334 6.33 17.41 8.80
N PHE A 335 7.29 16.80 9.52
CA PHE A 335 7.42 17.03 10.96
C PHE A 335 8.30 18.23 11.28
N LEU A 336 9.33 18.45 10.50
CA LEU A 336 10.24 19.57 10.70
C LEU A 336 9.69 20.88 10.15
N ALA A 337 8.93 20.81 9.06
CA ALA A 337 8.39 21.96 8.36
C ALA A 337 7.06 21.62 7.66
N PRO A 338 5.93 21.50 8.38
CA PRO A 338 4.63 21.14 7.80
C PRO A 338 4.22 21.96 6.56
N PRO A 339 4.56 23.26 6.45
CA PRO A 339 4.28 24.02 5.23
C PRO A 339 4.95 23.45 3.97
N LEU A 340 6.15 22.84 4.10
CA LEU A 340 6.80 22.19 2.96
C LEU A 340 6.02 20.98 2.46
N PHE A 341 5.34 20.26 3.37
CA PHE A 341 4.50 19.14 2.98
C PHE A 341 3.26 19.59 2.20
N ALA A 342 2.61 20.68 2.62
CA ALA A 342 1.51 21.26 1.87
C ALA A 342 1.96 21.73 0.48
N VAL A 343 3.12 22.36 0.38
CA VAL A 343 3.73 22.76 -0.90
C VAL A 343 4.05 21.53 -1.76
N HIS A 344 4.58 20.45 -1.16
CA HIS A 344 4.79 19.19 -1.87
C HIS A 344 3.51 18.64 -2.49
N ALA A 345 2.41 18.61 -1.72
CA ALA A 345 1.12 18.14 -2.23
C ALA A 345 0.61 18.97 -3.41
N VAL A 346 0.75 20.31 -3.35
CA VAL A 346 0.40 21.22 -4.45
C VAL A 346 1.30 20.98 -5.67
N LEU A 347 2.62 20.87 -5.48
CA LEU A 347 3.55 20.63 -6.60
C LEU A 347 3.32 19.26 -7.26
N ALA A 348 3.06 18.22 -6.47
CA ALA A 348 2.73 16.89 -6.97
C ALA A 348 1.46 16.90 -7.82
N ALA A 349 0.39 17.53 -7.33
CA ALA A 349 -0.87 17.70 -8.05
C ALA A 349 -0.68 18.51 -9.34
N THR A 350 0.07 19.60 -9.27
CA THR A 350 0.33 20.45 -10.45
C THR A 350 1.16 19.71 -11.50
N MET A 351 2.15 18.91 -11.08
CA MET A 351 2.93 18.06 -12.00
C MET A 351 2.05 17.04 -12.71
N ALA A 352 1.22 16.28 -11.98
CA ALA A 352 0.31 15.29 -12.55
C ALA A 352 -0.67 15.93 -13.53
N ALA A 353 -1.28 17.06 -13.14
CA ALA A 353 -2.21 17.82 -13.98
C ALA A 353 -1.54 18.37 -15.25
N THR A 354 -0.30 18.87 -15.14
CA THR A 354 0.49 19.33 -16.29
C THR A 354 0.77 18.16 -17.23
N MET A 355 1.26 17.05 -16.74
CA MET A 355 1.52 15.85 -17.54
C MET A 355 0.25 15.39 -18.27
N TYR A 356 -0.87 15.31 -17.55
CA TYR A 356 -2.16 14.96 -18.16
C TYR A 356 -2.61 15.97 -19.22
N GLY A 357 -2.39 17.26 -18.97
CA GLY A 357 -2.68 18.34 -19.94
C GLY A 357 -1.91 18.12 -21.26
N PHE A 358 -0.66 17.68 -21.18
CA PHE A 358 0.20 17.39 -22.34
C PHE A 358 0.04 15.96 -22.89
N GLY A 359 -1.00 15.25 -22.50
CA GLY A 359 -1.33 13.94 -23.09
C GLY A 359 -0.68 12.74 -22.42
N VAL A 360 0.03 12.91 -21.32
CA VAL A 360 0.61 11.79 -20.56
C VAL A 360 -0.46 11.09 -19.76
N VAL A 361 -0.57 9.79 -19.94
CA VAL A 361 -1.43 8.88 -19.17
C VAL A 361 -0.76 7.52 -19.02
N GLY A 362 -1.17 6.73 -18.03
CA GLY A 362 -0.63 5.39 -17.82
C GLY A 362 -0.90 4.88 -16.40
N ASN A 363 -0.38 3.70 -16.07
CA ASN A 363 -0.34 3.19 -14.71
C ASN A 363 0.97 3.61 -14.03
N MET A 364 1.01 4.83 -13.55
CA MET A 364 2.20 5.48 -13.01
C MET A 364 2.04 5.82 -11.51
N GLY A 365 1.38 4.94 -10.76
CA GLY A 365 1.19 5.10 -9.31
C GLY A 365 2.39 4.69 -8.46
N GLY A 366 3.27 3.85 -8.98
CA GLY A 366 4.45 3.30 -8.31
C GLY A 366 5.73 4.12 -8.51
N GLY A 367 6.88 3.43 -8.60
CA GLY A 367 8.20 4.01 -8.82
C GLY A 367 8.71 3.84 -10.25
N LEU A 368 10.00 4.13 -10.44
CA LEU A 368 10.67 4.06 -11.73
C LEU A 368 10.65 2.64 -12.35
N ILE A 369 10.69 1.60 -11.52
CA ILE A 369 10.58 0.22 -12.00
C ILE A 369 9.24 0.00 -12.70
N ASP A 370 8.12 0.44 -12.11
CA ASP A 370 6.82 0.35 -12.74
C ASP A 370 6.73 1.20 -14.01
N PHE A 371 7.36 2.40 -14.01
CA PHE A 371 7.40 3.24 -15.20
C PHE A 371 8.12 2.56 -16.35
N LEU A 372 9.25 1.92 -16.10
CA LEU A 372 10.02 1.22 -17.11
C LEU A 372 9.22 0.05 -17.72
N PHE A 373 8.75 -0.86 -16.87
CA PHE A 373 8.22 -2.14 -17.35
C PHE A 373 6.73 -2.09 -17.74
N GLN A 374 5.94 -1.21 -17.11
CA GLN A 374 4.51 -1.12 -17.41
C GLN A 374 4.14 0.05 -18.33
N ASN A 375 5.06 0.98 -18.60
CA ASN A 375 4.77 2.17 -19.41
C ASN A 375 5.85 2.43 -20.45
N TRP A 376 7.08 2.79 -20.07
CA TRP A 376 8.07 3.33 -21.01
C TRP A 376 8.51 2.32 -22.05
N ILE A 377 8.91 1.13 -21.66
CA ILE A 377 9.42 0.13 -22.60
C ILE A 377 8.31 -0.36 -23.55
N PRO A 378 7.13 -0.80 -23.06
CA PRO A 378 6.04 -1.23 -23.95
C PRO A 378 5.56 -0.13 -24.90
N MET A 379 5.48 1.11 -24.41
CA MET A 379 4.94 2.25 -25.16
C MET A 379 5.95 2.88 -26.11
N TRP A 380 7.25 2.57 -25.99
CA TRP A 380 8.30 3.25 -26.72
C TRP A 380 8.14 3.21 -28.25
N PRO A 381 7.78 2.09 -28.89
CA PRO A 381 7.72 2.01 -30.34
C PRO A 381 6.76 3.03 -30.98
N ASN A 382 5.57 3.22 -30.40
CA ASN A 382 4.51 4.06 -30.98
C ASN A 382 4.23 5.35 -30.18
N HIS A 383 4.65 5.42 -28.90
CA HIS A 383 4.32 6.51 -27.99
C HIS A 383 5.55 7.14 -27.31
N SER A 384 6.73 7.05 -27.95
CA SER A 384 7.98 7.65 -27.42
C SER A 384 7.84 9.16 -27.13
N GLY A 385 7.04 9.89 -27.92
CA GLY A 385 6.74 11.30 -27.68
C GLY A 385 6.05 11.56 -26.33
N MET A 386 5.11 10.69 -25.93
CA MET A 386 4.46 10.76 -24.61
C MET A 386 5.47 10.51 -23.48
N VAL A 387 6.32 9.49 -23.63
CA VAL A 387 7.37 9.16 -22.65
C VAL A 387 8.36 10.31 -22.48
N LEU A 388 8.86 10.87 -23.59
CA LEU A 388 9.77 12.00 -23.57
C LEU A 388 9.13 13.25 -22.95
N THR A 389 7.86 13.50 -23.23
CA THR A 389 7.09 14.59 -22.64
C THR A 389 6.98 14.44 -21.11
N GLN A 390 6.68 13.21 -20.63
CA GLN A 390 6.67 12.90 -19.21
C GLN A 390 8.01 13.17 -18.55
N ILE A 391 9.11 12.68 -19.13
CA ILE A 391 10.47 12.88 -18.61
C ILE A 391 10.82 14.37 -18.58
N ALA A 392 10.55 15.10 -19.65
CA ALA A 392 10.84 16.53 -19.74
C ALA A 392 10.10 17.32 -18.67
N ILE A 393 8.78 17.11 -18.51
CA ILE A 393 7.97 17.75 -17.47
C ILE A 393 8.49 17.33 -16.08
N GLY A 394 8.78 16.05 -15.87
CA GLY A 394 9.32 15.55 -14.61
C GLY A 394 10.63 16.24 -14.20
N LEU A 395 11.58 16.39 -15.13
CA LEU A 395 12.85 17.09 -14.88
C LEU A 395 12.62 18.60 -14.62
N CYS A 396 11.70 19.25 -15.32
CA CYS A 396 11.31 20.63 -15.02
C CYS A 396 10.77 20.74 -13.59
N PHE A 397 9.91 19.83 -13.17
CA PHE A 397 9.40 19.81 -11.80
C PHE A 397 10.46 19.46 -10.76
N THR A 398 11.46 18.62 -11.08
CA THR A 398 12.62 18.40 -10.22
C THR A 398 13.32 19.74 -9.90
N LEU A 399 13.53 20.57 -10.91
CA LEU A 399 14.12 21.90 -10.74
C LEU A 399 13.20 22.82 -9.93
N ILE A 400 11.90 22.80 -10.20
CA ILE A 400 10.90 23.58 -9.44
C ILE A 400 10.89 23.16 -7.97
N TYR A 401 10.90 21.87 -7.67
CA TYR A 401 11.02 21.34 -6.31
C TYR A 401 12.29 21.86 -5.62
N PHE A 402 13.44 21.79 -6.30
CA PHE A 402 14.69 22.30 -5.77
C PHE A 402 14.61 23.78 -5.42
N VAL A 403 14.17 24.61 -6.36
CA VAL A 403 14.12 26.07 -6.18
C VAL A 403 13.12 26.46 -5.09
N VAL A 404 11.91 25.90 -5.13
CA VAL A 404 10.84 26.24 -4.18
C VAL A 404 11.22 25.78 -2.77
N PHE A 405 11.67 24.56 -2.60
CA PHE A 405 12.07 24.04 -1.29
C PHE A 405 13.25 24.81 -0.73
N ARG A 406 14.30 25.02 -1.53
CA ARG A 406 15.47 25.81 -1.10
C ARG A 406 15.07 27.24 -0.68
N PHE A 407 14.22 27.92 -1.46
CA PHE A 407 13.73 29.25 -1.15
C PHE A 407 12.96 29.27 0.17
N LEU A 408 12.03 28.34 0.37
CA LEU A 408 11.20 28.27 1.58
C LEU A 408 12.02 27.94 2.81
N ILE A 409 12.96 26.99 2.70
CA ILE A 409 13.86 26.60 3.80
C ILE A 409 14.68 27.80 4.26
N LEU A 410 15.26 28.55 3.34
CA LEU A 410 16.08 29.71 3.68
C LEU A 410 15.23 30.88 4.19
N LYS A 411 14.08 31.16 3.55
CA LYS A 411 13.21 32.28 3.91
C LYS A 411 12.57 32.14 5.29
N PHE A 412 12.13 30.93 5.63
CA PHE A 412 11.45 30.65 6.90
C PHE A 412 12.36 29.98 7.93
N ASN A 413 13.64 29.81 7.58
CA ASN A 413 14.65 29.17 8.44
C ASN A 413 14.20 27.83 9.03
N PHE A 414 13.63 26.94 8.19
CA PHE A 414 13.18 25.63 8.64
C PHE A 414 14.36 24.74 9.05
N ASN A 415 14.21 24.00 10.15
CA ASN A 415 15.18 23.03 10.65
C ASN A 415 15.07 21.70 9.90
N THR A 416 15.38 21.72 8.61
CA THR A 416 15.45 20.50 7.78
C THR A 416 16.72 19.72 8.06
N PRO A 417 16.84 18.42 7.64
CA PRO A 417 18.03 17.62 7.89
C PRO A 417 19.33 18.34 7.52
N GLY A 418 20.29 18.34 8.44
CA GLY A 418 21.57 19.05 8.32
C GLY A 418 21.52 20.54 8.72
N ARG A 419 20.39 21.05 9.22
CA ARG A 419 20.23 22.42 9.74
C ARG A 419 19.96 22.45 11.25
N GLU A 420 20.03 21.31 11.92
CA GLU A 420 19.89 21.17 13.37
C GLU A 420 20.92 22.01 14.12
N VAL A 421 20.63 22.34 15.38
CA VAL A 421 21.52 23.13 16.25
C VAL A 421 22.85 22.37 16.49
N GLU A 422 23.92 23.10 16.78
CA GLU A 422 25.25 22.53 17.02
C GLU A 422 25.20 21.56 18.21
N GLY A 423 25.64 20.32 18.00
CA GLY A 423 25.59 19.24 19.00
C GLY A 423 24.44 18.24 18.83
N GLU A 424 23.47 18.47 17.94
CA GLU A 424 22.41 17.52 17.62
C GLU A 424 22.78 16.64 16.42
N GLU A 425 22.41 15.34 16.50
CA GLU A 425 22.59 14.40 15.38
C GLU A 425 21.59 14.67 14.26
N THR A 426 22.07 14.61 13.03
CA THR A 426 21.21 14.67 11.85
C THR A 426 20.41 13.38 11.75
N LYS A 427 19.08 13.42 11.91
CA LYS A 427 18.22 12.24 11.84
C LYS A 427 16.98 12.45 10.99
N LEU A 428 16.43 11.33 10.53
CA LEU A 428 15.13 11.29 9.90
C LEU A 428 14.06 11.03 10.98
N TYR A 429 12.97 11.78 10.93
CA TYR A 429 11.88 11.64 11.89
C TYR A 429 10.82 10.67 11.41
N THR A 430 10.23 9.94 12.36
CA THR A 430 9.11 9.04 12.07
C THR A 430 7.80 9.64 12.55
N LYS A 431 6.69 9.21 11.94
CA LYS A 431 5.32 9.63 12.32
C LYS A 431 5.02 9.42 13.82
N ALA A 432 5.68 8.46 14.44
CA ALA A 432 5.48 8.15 15.85
C ALA A 432 6.18 9.16 16.77
N GLU A 433 7.43 9.51 16.47
CA GLU A 433 8.21 10.49 17.25
C GLU A 433 7.53 11.86 17.31
N TYR A 434 6.95 12.32 16.19
CA TYR A 434 6.17 13.56 16.19
C TYR A 434 4.91 13.51 17.06
N LYS A 435 4.16 12.41 17.01
CA LYS A 435 2.95 12.27 17.84
C LYS A 435 3.27 12.25 19.33
N GLU A 436 4.41 11.70 19.71
CA GLU A 436 4.85 11.68 21.11
C GLU A 436 5.33 13.04 21.57
N ALA A 437 6.19 13.70 20.82
CA ALA A 437 6.66 15.04 21.14
C ALA A 437 5.51 16.06 21.24
N LYS A 438 4.50 15.92 20.37
CA LYS A 438 3.28 16.76 20.43
C LYS A 438 2.37 16.45 21.61
N LYS A 439 2.29 15.17 22.06
CA LYS A 439 1.49 14.78 23.24
C LYS A 439 2.19 15.10 24.57
N ALA A 440 3.50 15.00 24.59
CA ALA A 440 4.31 15.26 25.78
C ALA A 440 4.50 16.77 26.08
N GLY A 441 4.08 17.66 25.17
CA GLY A 441 4.34 19.11 25.33
C GLY A 441 5.82 19.48 25.33
N THR A 442 6.69 18.53 24.95
CA THR A 442 8.15 18.64 25.00
C THR A 442 8.77 19.02 23.64
N LEU A 443 7.95 19.50 22.72
CA LEU A 443 8.47 20.20 21.56
C LEU A 443 9.01 21.54 22.05
N ASN A 444 10.29 21.59 22.31
CA ASN A 444 11.02 22.85 22.33
C ASN A 444 10.76 23.58 21.01
N LYS A 445 10.84 24.90 21.03
CA LYS A 445 10.69 25.70 19.79
C LYS A 445 11.71 25.34 18.71
N ASP A 446 12.62 24.41 19.01
CA ASP A 446 13.74 23.92 18.19
C ASP A 446 13.86 22.39 18.02
N GLY A 447 13.05 21.58 18.70
CA GLY A 447 12.80 20.16 18.31
C GLY A 447 13.68 19.05 18.90
N SER A 448 14.44 19.21 20.02
CA SER A 448 15.40 18.19 20.53
C SER A 448 15.01 17.43 21.82
N VAL A 449 15.57 16.20 22.04
CA VAL A 449 15.40 15.35 23.23
C VAL A 449 16.69 14.55 23.55
N ALA A 450 17.00 14.34 24.86
CA ALA A 450 18.29 13.86 25.39
C ALA A 450 18.42 12.33 25.62
N ALA A 451 19.66 11.82 25.75
CA ALA A 451 20.09 10.40 25.74
C ALA A 451 20.67 9.83 27.05
N ALA A 452 20.75 8.49 27.17
CA ALA A 452 21.72 7.71 28.00
C ALA A 452 21.53 6.17 28.01
N PRO A 453 22.38 5.30 28.70
CA PRO A 453 23.35 4.41 28.01
C PRO A 453 23.14 2.87 28.14
N ALA A 454 24.06 2.06 27.57
CA ALA A 454 23.98 0.67 27.09
C ALA A 454 24.39 -0.49 28.06
N ALA A 455 24.07 -1.77 27.68
CA ALA A 455 24.82 -2.99 28.06
C ALA A 455 24.48 -4.30 27.27
N ALA A 456 25.51 -5.00 26.95
CA ALA A 456 25.93 -6.43 26.81
C ALA A 456 25.19 -7.53 25.99
N THR A 457 25.99 -8.37 25.28
CA THR A 457 25.71 -9.27 24.15
C THR A 457 25.78 -10.78 24.44
N ALA A 458 25.04 -11.58 23.64
CA ALA A 458 25.16 -13.03 23.47
C ALA A 458 25.10 -13.42 21.97
N THR A 459 25.75 -14.53 21.58
CA THR A 459 26.05 -14.90 20.18
C THR A 459 24.99 -15.85 19.58
N TYR A 460 24.49 -15.56 18.37
CA TYR A 460 23.52 -16.37 17.62
C TYR A 460 23.91 -16.56 16.15
N ASN A 461 23.41 -17.63 15.52
CA ASN A 461 23.81 -18.06 14.17
C ASN A 461 23.16 -17.27 13.01
N ASP A 462 22.20 -16.39 13.27
CA ASP A 462 21.61 -15.50 12.26
C ASP A 462 21.27 -14.12 12.88
N PRO A 463 21.41 -13.04 12.11
CA PRO A 463 21.25 -11.67 12.61
C PRO A 463 19.81 -11.33 13.03
N TYR A 464 18.80 -12.05 12.57
CA TYR A 464 17.39 -11.80 12.92
C TYR A 464 17.06 -12.41 14.29
N SER A 465 17.53 -13.63 14.54
CA SER A 465 17.39 -14.30 15.84
C SER A 465 18.12 -13.54 16.94
N GLN A 466 19.33 -13.04 16.64
CA GLN A 466 20.08 -12.23 17.59
C GLN A 466 19.29 -10.97 17.98
N ARG A 467 18.83 -10.17 17.00
CA ARG A 467 18.01 -8.97 17.25
C ARG A 467 16.73 -9.30 18.04
N ALA A 468 16.04 -10.37 17.68
CA ALA A 468 14.81 -10.79 18.35
C ALA A 468 15.04 -11.09 19.82
N THR A 469 16.11 -11.81 20.14
CA THR A 469 16.46 -12.18 21.52
C THR A 469 16.87 -10.96 22.34
N GLU A 470 17.70 -10.08 21.77
CA GLU A 470 18.12 -8.85 22.44
C GLU A 470 16.92 -7.91 22.68
N PHE A 471 16.02 -7.76 21.70
CA PHE A 471 14.80 -6.98 21.88
C PHE A 471 13.89 -7.58 22.95
N LEU A 472 13.76 -8.90 23.02
CA LEU A 472 12.98 -9.57 24.05
C LEU A 472 13.55 -9.32 25.46
N ALA A 473 14.87 -9.37 25.59
CA ALA A 473 15.54 -9.06 26.84
C ALA A 473 15.29 -7.60 27.26
N HIS A 474 15.42 -6.64 26.32
CA HIS A 474 15.17 -5.22 26.60
C HIS A 474 13.69 -4.90 26.84
N LEU A 475 12.76 -5.77 26.48
CA LEU A 475 11.33 -5.63 26.75
C LEU A 475 10.91 -6.27 28.07
N GLY A 476 11.86 -6.83 28.86
CA GLY A 476 11.59 -7.44 30.16
C GLY A 476 11.25 -8.93 30.11
N GLY A 477 11.59 -9.62 28.99
CA GLY A 477 11.39 -11.06 28.82
C GLY A 477 9.98 -11.45 28.33
N ALA A 478 9.80 -12.75 28.03
CA ALA A 478 8.58 -13.28 27.40
C ALA A 478 7.32 -13.08 28.26
N GLU A 479 7.43 -13.20 29.58
CA GLU A 479 6.30 -13.01 30.50
C GLU A 479 5.78 -11.58 30.52
N ASN A 480 6.64 -10.57 30.18
CA ASN A 480 6.22 -9.19 30.11
C ASN A 480 5.48 -8.85 28.79
N ILE A 481 5.55 -9.72 27.77
CA ILE A 481 4.92 -9.46 26.47
C ILE A 481 3.46 -9.88 26.49
N THR A 482 2.56 -8.95 26.21
CA THR A 482 1.11 -9.20 26.15
C THR A 482 0.58 -9.27 24.70
N SER A 483 1.24 -8.64 23.75
CA SER A 483 0.92 -8.76 22.32
C SER A 483 2.12 -8.42 21.45
N VAL A 484 2.23 -9.09 20.30
CA VAL A 484 3.24 -8.86 19.28
C VAL A 484 2.55 -8.56 17.95
N ASN A 485 2.98 -7.53 17.24
CA ASN A 485 2.53 -7.15 15.91
C ASN A 485 3.67 -6.41 15.19
N ASN A 486 3.53 -6.18 13.90
CA ASN A 486 4.43 -5.31 13.16
C ASN A 486 3.70 -4.43 12.14
N CYS A 487 4.37 -3.42 11.64
CA CYS A 487 4.06 -2.73 10.39
C CYS A 487 5.26 -2.86 9.45
N ALA A 488 5.26 -2.18 8.31
CA ALA A 488 6.30 -2.33 7.29
C ALA A 488 7.75 -2.19 7.82
N THR A 489 7.97 -1.41 8.90
CA THR A 489 9.32 -1.10 9.39
C THR A 489 9.47 -1.22 10.92
N ARG A 490 8.43 -1.64 11.66
CA ARG A 490 8.44 -1.62 13.13
C ARG A 490 7.83 -2.87 13.74
N LEU A 491 8.52 -3.44 14.70
CA LEU A 491 7.98 -4.41 15.63
C LEU A 491 7.14 -3.64 16.68
N ARG A 492 5.87 -4.00 16.83
CA ARG A 492 4.94 -3.41 17.79
C ARG A 492 4.66 -4.39 18.90
N VAL A 493 4.99 -4.01 20.12
CA VAL A 493 4.86 -4.88 21.28
C VAL A 493 4.04 -4.17 22.36
N SER A 494 3.15 -4.90 23.01
CA SER A 494 2.53 -4.45 24.25
C SER A 494 3.12 -5.21 25.42
N VAL A 495 3.41 -4.50 26.52
CA VAL A 495 3.99 -5.07 27.74
C VAL A 495 3.01 -4.96 28.93
N ALA A 496 3.13 -5.86 29.86
CA ALA A 496 2.37 -5.84 31.12
C ALA A 496 2.89 -4.74 32.04
N ASP A 497 4.21 -4.69 32.25
CA ASP A 497 4.90 -3.72 33.09
C ASP A 497 5.92 -2.91 32.28
N PRO A 498 5.64 -1.62 32.03
CA PRO A 498 6.56 -0.73 31.31
C PRO A 498 7.87 -0.42 32.05
N SER A 499 7.93 -0.63 33.36
CA SER A 499 9.12 -0.34 34.17
C SER A 499 10.29 -1.30 33.90
N LEU A 500 9.99 -2.46 33.31
CA LEU A 500 10.98 -3.47 32.92
C LEU A 500 11.59 -3.22 31.54
N VAL A 501 11.13 -2.17 30.83
CA VAL A 501 11.56 -1.88 29.48
C VAL A 501 12.83 -1.04 29.49
N GLY A 502 13.83 -1.47 28.75
CA GLY A 502 15.09 -0.76 28.54
C GLY A 502 14.92 0.58 27.81
N THR A 503 16.00 1.32 27.74
CA THR A 503 16.04 2.63 27.10
C THR A 503 16.13 2.51 25.58
N GLU A 504 15.85 3.58 24.83
CA GLU A 504 16.04 3.60 23.38
C GLU A 504 17.48 3.26 22.96
N ALA A 505 18.48 3.64 23.79
CA ALA A 505 19.88 3.34 23.53
C ALA A 505 20.16 1.81 23.56
N ASP A 506 19.51 1.08 24.46
CA ASP A 506 19.64 -0.38 24.54
C ASP A 506 19.14 -1.04 23.24
N PHE A 507 17.98 -0.61 22.74
CA PHE A 507 17.46 -1.11 21.47
C PHE A 507 18.30 -0.75 20.26
N LYS A 508 18.89 0.46 20.25
CA LYS A 508 19.81 0.88 19.18
C LYS A 508 21.10 0.06 19.18
N SER A 509 21.65 -0.27 20.34
CA SER A 509 22.84 -1.12 20.43
C SER A 509 22.58 -2.53 19.90
N SER A 510 21.34 -3.00 19.94
CA SER A 510 20.85 -4.28 19.40
C SER A 510 20.38 -4.19 17.95
N GLY A 511 20.69 -3.11 17.24
CA GLY A 511 20.40 -2.94 15.82
C GLY A 511 19.01 -2.44 15.48
N ALA A 512 18.26 -1.88 16.45
CA ALA A 512 17.09 -1.08 16.16
C ALA A 512 17.49 0.30 15.66
N LEU A 513 16.68 0.86 14.77
CA LEU A 513 16.83 2.25 14.30
C LEU A 513 16.24 3.26 15.29
N GLY A 514 15.46 2.79 16.28
CA GLY A 514 14.86 3.61 17.33
C GLY A 514 13.79 2.86 18.11
N LEU A 515 13.34 3.45 19.22
CA LEU A 515 12.26 2.94 20.06
C LEU A 515 11.20 4.02 20.26
N VAL A 516 9.94 3.67 20.06
CA VAL A 516 8.81 4.50 20.46
C VAL A 516 8.15 3.87 21.67
N ASN A 517 8.30 4.50 22.84
CA ASN A 517 7.73 4.07 24.10
C ASN A 517 6.45 4.87 24.41
N LYS A 518 5.30 4.18 24.58
CA LYS A 518 4.00 4.75 24.96
C LYS A 518 3.44 4.07 26.21
N GLY A 519 4.29 3.91 27.21
CA GLY A 519 3.95 3.14 28.38
C GLY A 519 3.82 1.66 28.01
N LYS A 520 2.62 1.09 28.08
CA LYS A 520 2.42 -0.33 27.77
C LYS A 520 2.52 -0.67 26.27
N ALA A 521 2.52 0.29 25.36
CA ALA A 521 2.60 0.06 23.92
C ALA A 521 3.93 0.59 23.37
N LEU A 522 4.76 -0.31 22.87
CA LEU A 522 6.10 -0.05 22.35
C LEU A 522 6.20 -0.33 20.86
N GLN A 523 7.07 0.41 20.18
CA GLN A 523 7.38 0.15 18.77
C GLN A 523 8.89 0.21 18.59
N VAL A 524 9.51 -0.94 18.32
CA VAL A 524 10.93 -1.04 17.96
C VAL A 524 11.05 -0.81 16.46
N ILE A 525 11.80 0.19 16.05
CA ILE A 525 12.01 0.51 14.64
C ILE A 525 13.13 -0.36 14.11
N VAL A 526 12.78 -1.33 13.27
CA VAL A 526 13.72 -2.36 12.77
C VAL A 526 14.13 -2.08 11.31
N GLY A 527 13.27 -1.40 10.55
CA GLY A 527 13.44 -1.24 9.11
C GLY A 527 12.77 -2.36 8.31
N MET A 528 13.25 -2.62 7.09
CA MET A 528 12.65 -3.59 6.17
C MET A 528 12.75 -5.05 6.65
N ASP A 529 13.64 -5.34 7.60
CA ASP A 529 13.83 -6.67 8.19
C ASP A 529 12.77 -7.04 9.23
N VAL A 530 11.83 -6.15 9.51
CA VAL A 530 10.85 -6.34 10.60
C VAL A 530 10.02 -7.62 10.51
N PRO A 531 9.62 -8.14 9.34
CA PRO A 531 8.87 -9.39 9.27
C PRO A 531 9.69 -10.58 9.82
N GLN A 532 10.95 -10.68 9.41
CA GLN A 532 11.85 -11.75 9.82
C GLN A 532 12.19 -11.67 11.33
N VAL A 533 12.46 -10.46 11.82
CA VAL A 533 12.70 -10.22 13.25
C VAL A 533 11.45 -10.51 14.08
N ARG A 534 10.28 -10.13 13.59
CA ARG A 534 9.00 -10.37 14.27
C ARG A 534 8.68 -11.84 14.40
N ASP A 535 8.87 -12.62 13.35
CA ASP A 535 8.59 -14.06 13.38
C ASP A 535 9.48 -14.75 14.43
N LYS A 536 10.78 -14.44 14.45
CA LYS A 536 11.71 -14.94 15.47
C LYS A 536 11.38 -14.46 16.87
N PHE A 537 10.94 -13.21 17.00
CA PHE A 537 10.54 -12.64 18.29
C PHE A 537 9.27 -13.32 18.84
N GLU A 538 8.29 -13.60 17.97
CA GLU A 538 7.05 -14.28 18.36
C GLU A 538 7.31 -15.73 18.75
N ASP A 539 8.21 -16.43 18.04
CA ASP A 539 8.67 -17.77 18.40
C ASP A 539 9.26 -17.77 19.83
N LEU A 540 10.18 -16.85 20.11
CA LEU A 540 10.81 -16.72 21.45
C LEU A 540 9.81 -16.37 22.55
N VAL A 541 8.81 -15.54 22.27
CA VAL A 541 7.75 -15.22 23.24
C VAL A 541 6.87 -16.44 23.53
N ASN A 542 6.60 -17.27 22.52
CA ASN A 542 5.78 -18.46 22.68
C ASN A 542 6.55 -19.61 23.37
N GLU A 543 7.86 -19.72 23.17
CA GLU A 543 8.72 -20.68 23.85
C GLU A 543 8.99 -20.33 25.32
N GLY A 544 8.95 -19.03 25.67
CA GLY A 544 9.22 -18.53 27.01
C GLY A 544 7.97 -18.37 27.91
N LYS A 545 6.78 -18.72 27.39
CA LYS A 545 5.51 -18.81 28.12
C LYS A 545 5.09 -20.25 28.32
#